data_403c07edbf92197eac08f1ac9cff41fb
#
_entry.id   403c07edbf92197eac08f1ac9cff41fb
#
_cell.length_a   1.000
_cell.length_b   1.000
_cell.length_c   1.000
_cell.angle_alpha   90.00
_cell.angle_beta   90.00
_cell.angle_gamma   90.00
#
_symmetry.space_group_name_H-M   'P 1'
#
loop_
_entity.id
_entity.type
_entity.pdbx_description
1 polymer ?
#
loop_
_entity_poly.entity_id
_entity_poly.type
_entity_poly.pdbx_seq_one_letter_code
_entity_poly.pdbx_strand_id
1 'polypeptide(L)'
;MIYLDNAATTKPKPEVVSAVMKCLTETWGNPSSLHRMGQDAKAIVGDARKAVADLIGAKPNEIIFTSGACESNSLAICGLLNKDSYTLITTNIEHKSIMNIADDWFILHKIDVDKNGFIDIIRLEQALQITKYNTPLVSIQYANNEIGTIQDMKRIIEMVHKYGGILHTDATQIIPDRKIDVSGIDMMSFSGQKLGAPKGIGVLYVREGIELSPIIYGSQEKSRRGGTENVPYIAGLGEAVRHIEYPIGEVRDYFVQQVLAQIPDCYLVGATGKDRLKNNASVCFKGISSEMMVVMLDQKGICVSSGSACNAGMEVSHVLKAISMGDDAKSVVRFTFGDNTKAEADVVVEELVKICKKMRENS
;
A
#
# COMPACT_ATOMS: atom_id res chain seq x y z
N MET A 1 -3.76 8.33 23.74
CA MET A 1 -2.92 8.33 22.52
C MET A 1 -3.85 8.20 21.35
N ILE A 2 -3.84 9.14 20.41
CA ILE A 2 -4.64 9.12 19.18
C ILE A 2 -3.71 8.73 18.04
N TYR A 3 -3.98 7.59 17.38
CA TYR A 3 -3.13 7.07 16.30
C TYR A 3 -3.78 7.32 14.94
N LEU A 4 -3.15 8.18 14.15
CA LEU A 4 -3.58 8.60 12.81
C LEU A 4 -2.51 8.34 11.74
N ASP A 5 -1.73 7.25 11.91
CA ASP A 5 -0.71 6.83 10.94
C ASP A 5 -0.92 5.38 10.44
N ASN A 6 -2.18 5.00 10.21
CA ASN A 6 -2.56 3.66 9.76
C ASN A 6 -2.02 3.30 8.36
N ALA A 7 -1.68 4.27 7.52
CA ALA A 7 -1.00 4.02 6.25
C ALA A 7 0.45 3.52 6.44
N ALA A 8 1.11 3.83 7.56
CA ALA A 8 2.43 3.29 7.87
C ALA A 8 2.35 1.86 8.43
N THR A 9 1.46 1.62 9.40
CA THR A 9 1.16 0.28 9.96
C THR A 9 -0.13 0.35 10.77
N THR A 10 -0.81 -0.78 10.93
CA THR A 10 -2.01 -0.89 11.76
C THR A 10 -1.76 -1.79 12.97
N LYS A 11 -2.56 -1.59 14.03
CA LYS A 11 -2.51 -2.42 15.23
C LYS A 11 -3.20 -3.77 14.94
N PRO A 12 -2.55 -4.91 15.23
CA PRO A 12 -3.21 -6.21 15.13
C PRO A 12 -4.40 -6.33 16.09
N LYS A 13 -5.49 -6.94 15.61
CA LYS A 13 -6.65 -7.29 16.45
C LYS A 13 -6.31 -8.46 17.40
N PRO A 14 -7.00 -8.61 18.54
CA PRO A 14 -6.75 -9.70 19.50
C PRO A 14 -6.78 -11.09 18.88
N GLU A 15 -7.70 -11.35 17.94
CA GLU A 15 -7.86 -12.62 17.20
C GLU A 15 -6.60 -12.93 16.39
N VAL A 16 -6.02 -11.94 15.76
CA VAL A 16 -4.75 -12.06 15.01
C VAL A 16 -3.60 -12.43 15.94
N VAL A 17 -3.50 -11.73 17.08
CA VAL A 17 -2.47 -12.03 18.09
C VAL A 17 -2.63 -13.45 18.63
N SER A 18 -3.87 -13.86 18.93
CA SER A 18 -4.19 -15.21 19.41
C SER A 18 -3.79 -16.29 18.41
N ALA A 19 -4.10 -16.12 17.12
CA ALA A 19 -3.73 -17.06 16.06
C ALA A 19 -2.21 -17.21 15.92
N VAL A 20 -1.47 -16.09 15.97
CA VAL A 20 0.00 -16.11 15.94
C VAL A 20 0.56 -16.86 17.13
N MET A 21 0.10 -16.56 18.34
CA MET A 21 0.56 -17.19 19.56
C MET A 21 0.28 -18.70 19.57
N LYS A 22 -0.90 -19.13 19.13
CA LYS A 22 -1.26 -20.54 18.99
C LYS A 22 -0.29 -21.29 18.07
N CYS A 23 0.08 -20.69 16.94
CA CYS A 23 1.07 -21.32 16.05
C CYS A 23 2.48 -21.38 16.65
N LEU A 24 2.86 -20.40 17.49
CA LEU A 24 4.17 -20.42 18.15
C LEU A 24 4.26 -21.42 19.30
N THR A 25 3.15 -21.72 19.98
CA THR A 25 3.12 -22.55 21.18
C THR A 25 2.58 -23.95 20.97
N GLU A 26 1.64 -24.14 20.04
CA GLU A 26 0.91 -25.40 19.86
C GLU A 26 1.14 -26.05 18.50
N THR A 27 1.16 -25.25 17.39
CA THR A 27 1.21 -25.78 16.02
C THR A 27 2.45 -25.28 15.27
N TRP A 28 3.61 -25.48 15.85
CA TRP A 28 4.92 -25.00 15.36
C TRP A 28 5.60 -25.95 14.37
N GLY A 29 4.90 -26.98 13.87
CA GLY A 29 5.44 -27.96 12.92
C GLY A 29 5.80 -27.34 11.56
N ASN A 30 6.75 -28.00 10.86
CA ASN A 30 7.07 -27.64 9.48
C ASN A 30 5.98 -28.17 8.54
N PRO A 31 5.31 -27.32 7.73
CA PRO A 31 4.24 -27.73 6.81
C PRO A 31 4.63 -28.79 5.76
N SER A 32 5.93 -28.95 5.50
CA SER A 32 6.44 -29.98 4.58
C SER A 32 6.57 -31.36 5.22
N SER A 33 6.44 -31.48 6.55
CA SER A 33 6.60 -32.75 7.26
C SER A 33 5.36 -33.62 7.13
N LEU A 34 5.55 -34.96 7.00
CA LEU A 34 4.47 -35.93 6.84
C LEU A 34 3.77 -36.30 8.16
N HIS A 35 4.41 -36.07 9.30
CA HIS A 35 3.82 -36.32 10.61
C HIS A 35 2.72 -35.29 10.95
N ARG A 36 1.88 -35.62 11.95
CA ARG A 36 0.70 -34.86 12.35
C ARG A 36 0.98 -33.38 12.55
N MET A 37 2.02 -33.00 13.29
CA MET A 37 2.38 -31.61 13.54
C MET A 37 2.62 -30.81 12.26
N GLY A 38 3.24 -31.43 11.25
CA GLY A 38 3.44 -30.80 9.96
C GLY A 38 2.13 -30.65 9.18
N GLN A 39 1.26 -31.68 9.22
CA GLN A 39 -0.03 -31.63 8.53
C GLN A 39 -0.97 -30.60 9.16
N ASP A 40 -0.97 -30.45 10.49
CA ASP A 40 -1.73 -29.40 11.19
C ASP A 40 -1.25 -28.00 10.77
N ALA A 41 0.06 -27.78 10.70
CA ALA A 41 0.64 -26.53 10.20
C ALA A 41 0.29 -26.27 8.72
N LYS A 42 0.32 -27.30 7.88
CA LYS A 42 -0.07 -27.22 6.46
C LYS A 42 -1.54 -26.86 6.29
N ALA A 43 -2.43 -27.38 7.11
CA ALA A 43 -3.85 -27.04 7.10
C ALA A 43 -4.05 -25.54 7.40
N ILE A 44 -3.36 -24.99 8.41
CA ILE A 44 -3.41 -23.56 8.75
C ILE A 44 -2.97 -22.70 7.56
N VAL A 45 -1.87 -23.05 6.90
CA VAL A 45 -1.41 -22.32 5.70
C VAL A 45 -2.45 -22.40 4.58
N GLY A 46 -3.07 -23.57 4.38
CA GLY A 46 -4.14 -23.77 3.38
C GLY A 46 -5.37 -22.90 3.65
N ASP A 47 -5.82 -22.87 4.90
CA ASP A 47 -6.99 -22.08 5.32
C ASP A 47 -6.74 -20.57 5.19
N ALA A 48 -5.56 -20.09 5.57
CA ALA A 48 -5.18 -18.70 5.40
C ALA A 48 -5.08 -18.32 3.91
N ARG A 49 -4.51 -19.21 3.08
CA ARG A 49 -4.41 -19.02 1.62
C ARG A 49 -5.79 -18.92 0.97
N LYS A 50 -6.73 -19.77 1.40
CA LYS A 50 -8.11 -19.70 0.94
C LYS A 50 -8.77 -18.38 1.35
N ALA A 51 -8.62 -17.94 2.60
CA ALA A 51 -9.19 -16.68 3.07
C ALA A 51 -8.67 -15.47 2.26
N VAL A 52 -7.36 -15.44 1.96
CA VAL A 52 -6.75 -14.39 1.13
C VAL A 52 -7.28 -14.45 -0.30
N ALA A 53 -7.40 -15.64 -0.90
CA ALA A 53 -7.94 -15.81 -2.23
C ALA A 53 -9.40 -15.34 -2.31
N ASP A 54 -10.25 -15.74 -1.34
CA ASP A 54 -11.65 -15.32 -1.26
C ASP A 54 -11.82 -13.80 -1.09
N LEU A 55 -10.88 -13.14 -0.38
CA LEU A 55 -10.89 -11.68 -0.21
C LEU A 55 -10.87 -10.93 -1.54
N ILE A 56 -10.06 -11.41 -2.48
CA ILE A 56 -9.74 -10.72 -3.75
C ILE A 56 -10.36 -11.38 -4.98
N GLY A 57 -11.16 -12.44 -4.81
CA GLY A 57 -11.78 -13.18 -5.90
C GLY A 57 -10.81 -14.05 -6.71
N ALA A 58 -9.68 -14.46 -6.11
CA ALA A 58 -8.66 -15.31 -6.72
C ALA A 58 -8.86 -16.80 -6.40
N LYS A 59 -8.09 -17.66 -7.08
CA LYS A 59 -7.94 -19.07 -6.70
C LYS A 59 -6.79 -19.21 -5.67
N PRO A 60 -6.87 -20.18 -4.73
CA PRO A 60 -5.78 -20.38 -3.76
C PRO A 60 -4.41 -20.68 -4.39
N ASN A 61 -4.35 -21.29 -5.56
CA ASN A 61 -3.11 -21.57 -6.28
C ASN A 61 -2.45 -20.33 -6.92
N GLU A 62 -3.15 -19.21 -6.98
CA GLU A 62 -2.67 -17.92 -7.49
C GLU A 62 -2.07 -17.05 -6.39
N ILE A 63 -2.13 -17.49 -5.13
CA ILE A 63 -1.58 -16.77 -3.98
C ILE A 63 -0.18 -17.25 -3.66
N ILE A 64 0.75 -16.33 -3.46
CA ILE A 64 2.12 -16.54 -2.97
C ILE A 64 2.29 -15.74 -1.70
N PHE A 65 2.68 -16.38 -0.60
CA PHE A 65 3.06 -15.68 0.62
C PHE A 65 4.50 -15.18 0.54
N THR A 66 4.70 -13.93 0.97
CA THR A 66 5.99 -13.23 0.97
C THR A 66 6.22 -12.58 2.33
N SER A 67 7.36 -11.91 2.52
CA SER A 67 7.63 -11.16 3.76
C SER A 67 6.95 -9.78 3.82
N GLY A 68 6.34 -9.33 2.72
CA GLY A 68 5.68 -8.03 2.64
C GLY A 68 5.53 -7.56 1.20
N ALA A 69 4.86 -6.43 0.99
CA ALA A 69 4.64 -5.88 -0.34
C ALA A 69 5.95 -5.57 -1.09
N CYS A 70 7.02 -5.20 -0.40
CA CYS A 70 8.32 -4.96 -1.05
C CYS A 70 8.87 -6.23 -1.72
N GLU A 71 8.81 -7.39 -1.05
CA GLU A 71 9.19 -8.66 -1.65
C GLU A 71 8.22 -9.04 -2.77
N SER A 72 6.90 -8.83 -2.57
CA SER A 72 5.88 -9.10 -3.59
C SER A 72 6.12 -8.28 -4.86
N ASN A 73 6.37 -6.98 -4.72
CA ASN A 73 6.68 -6.08 -5.84
C ASN A 73 7.96 -6.52 -6.56
N SER A 74 9.00 -6.86 -5.80
CA SER A 74 10.26 -7.36 -6.37
C SER A 74 10.05 -8.68 -7.12
N LEU A 75 9.29 -9.61 -6.56
CA LEU A 75 9.01 -10.89 -7.22
C LEU A 75 8.16 -10.70 -8.48
N ALA A 76 7.15 -9.83 -8.45
CA ALA A 76 6.30 -9.54 -9.60
C ALA A 76 7.09 -8.95 -10.77
N ILE A 77 8.01 -8.02 -10.49
CA ILE A 77 8.75 -7.30 -11.53
C ILE A 77 10.00 -8.09 -11.94
N CYS A 78 10.84 -8.51 -10.97
CA CYS A 78 12.11 -9.18 -11.24
C CYS A 78 11.96 -10.68 -11.53
N GLY A 79 10.84 -11.29 -11.18
CA GLY A 79 10.58 -12.72 -11.36
C GLY A 79 10.13 -13.10 -12.76
N LEU A 80 9.78 -12.16 -13.64
CA LEU A 80 9.42 -12.50 -15.01
C LEU A 80 10.61 -13.10 -15.75
N LEU A 81 10.38 -14.22 -16.39
CA LEU A 81 11.37 -14.89 -17.24
C LEU A 81 11.73 -14.00 -18.45
N ASN A 82 13.00 -14.05 -18.88
CA ASN A 82 13.49 -13.26 -20.02
C ASN A 82 13.29 -11.74 -19.87
N LYS A 83 13.85 -11.18 -18.83
CA LYS A 83 13.74 -9.73 -18.48
C LYS A 83 13.99 -8.80 -19.69
N ASP A 84 14.90 -9.18 -20.62
CA ASP A 84 15.20 -8.41 -21.82
C ASP A 84 14.02 -8.36 -22.82
N SER A 85 13.01 -9.20 -22.63
CA SER A 85 11.79 -9.24 -23.46
C SER A 85 10.69 -8.32 -22.95
N TYR A 86 10.90 -7.65 -21.81
CA TYR A 86 9.92 -6.75 -21.19
C TYR A 86 10.39 -5.31 -21.17
N THR A 87 9.43 -4.40 -21.32
CA THR A 87 9.62 -2.97 -21.05
C THR A 87 8.78 -2.60 -19.84
N LEU A 88 9.39 -2.08 -18.78
CA LEU A 88 8.66 -1.64 -17.61
C LEU A 88 8.06 -0.24 -17.86
N ILE A 89 6.77 -0.14 -17.66
CA ILE A 89 6.02 1.14 -17.63
C ILE A 89 5.48 1.32 -16.22
N THR A 90 5.81 2.44 -15.57
CA THR A 90 5.37 2.73 -14.20
C THR A 90 5.08 4.21 -14.01
N THR A 91 4.66 4.65 -12.83
CA THR A 91 4.45 6.07 -12.55
C THR A 91 5.61 6.65 -11.73
N ASN A 92 5.67 7.98 -11.65
CA ASN A 92 6.65 8.69 -10.82
C ASN A 92 6.21 8.84 -9.35
N ILE A 93 5.07 8.25 -8.96
CA ILE A 93 4.54 8.27 -7.59
C ILE A 93 4.45 6.90 -6.92
N GLU A 94 5.07 5.88 -7.50
CA GLU A 94 5.09 4.52 -6.93
C GLU A 94 5.85 4.46 -5.60
N HIS A 95 5.58 3.40 -4.84
CA HIS A 95 6.39 3.11 -3.66
C HIS A 95 7.85 2.84 -4.03
N LYS A 96 8.81 3.21 -3.16
CA LYS A 96 10.26 3.04 -3.40
C LYS A 96 10.66 1.60 -3.77
N SER A 97 9.92 0.59 -3.31
CA SER A 97 10.16 -0.82 -3.71
C SER A 97 9.92 -1.10 -5.20
N ILE A 98 9.19 -0.23 -5.90
CA ILE A 98 9.03 -0.30 -7.36
C ILE A 98 9.97 0.69 -8.04
N MET A 99 10.04 1.93 -7.51
CA MET A 99 10.89 2.98 -8.09
C MET A 99 12.35 2.57 -8.18
N ASN A 100 12.91 1.98 -7.11
CA ASN A 100 14.32 1.58 -7.08
C ASN A 100 14.61 0.40 -8.04
N ILE A 101 13.67 -0.54 -8.19
CA ILE A 101 13.81 -1.62 -9.18
C ILE A 101 13.81 -1.03 -10.58
N ALA A 102 12.90 -0.10 -10.86
CA ALA A 102 12.74 0.52 -12.15
C ALA A 102 14.01 1.23 -12.61
N ASP A 103 14.74 1.89 -11.70
CA ASP A 103 15.96 2.64 -12.04
C ASP A 103 17.13 1.74 -12.45
N ASP A 104 17.16 0.49 -11.98
CA ASP A 104 18.34 -0.37 -12.12
C ASP A 104 18.25 -1.45 -13.24
N TRP A 105 17.04 -1.80 -13.74
CA TRP A 105 16.87 -3.11 -14.38
C TRP A 105 16.23 -3.15 -15.75
N PHE A 106 15.52 -2.12 -16.23
CA PHE A 106 14.71 -2.22 -17.46
C PHE A 106 14.79 -0.99 -18.35
N ILE A 107 14.45 -1.20 -19.62
CA ILE A 107 14.02 -0.09 -20.47
C ILE A 107 12.73 0.46 -19.82
N LEU A 108 12.82 1.66 -19.31
CA LEU A 108 11.85 2.24 -18.40
C LEU A 108 11.09 3.39 -19.04
N HIS A 109 9.76 3.37 -18.92
CA HIS A 109 8.91 4.54 -19.13
C HIS A 109 8.23 4.93 -17.81
N LYS A 110 8.64 6.07 -17.25
CA LYS A 110 7.95 6.69 -16.11
C LYS A 110 6.88 7.64 -16.63
N ILE A 111 5.62 7.37 -16.28
CA ILE A 111 4.49 8.20 -16.66
C ILE A 111 4.25 9.23 -15.56
N ASP A 112 4.16 10.50 -15.96
CA ASP A 112 3.81 11.59 -15.06
C ASP A 112 2.35 11.49 -14.62
N VAL A 113 2.07 12.12 -13.48
CA VAL A 113 0.71 12.26 -12.95
C VAL A 113 0.30 13.72 -12.94
N ASP A 114 -1.01 13.98 -12.87
CA ASP A 114 -1.54 15.32 -12.68
C ASP A 114 -1.36 15.82 -11.22
N LYS A 115 -1.79 17.06 -10.95
CA LYS A 115 -1.73 17.68 -9.61
C LYS A 115 -2.53 16.94 -8.53
N ASN A 116 -3.45 16.07 -8.91
CA ASN A 116 -4.24 15.24 -8.01
C ASN A 116 -3.65 13.83 -7.87
N GLY A 117 -2.60 13.49 -8.61
CA GLY A 117 -1.95 12.19 -8.61
C GLY A 117 -2.59 11.16 -9.53
N PHE A 118 -3.45 11.55 -10.46
CA PHE A 118 -3.94 10.65 -11.50
C PHE A 118 -2.93 10.49 -12.62
N ILE A 119 -2.78 9.24 -13.09
CA ILE A 119 -1.91 8.95 -14.23
C ILE A 119 -2.41 9.63 -15.50
N ASP A 120 -1.48 10.15 -16.31
CA ASP A 120 -1.77 10.61 -17.66
C ASP A 120 -2.01 9.40 -18.58
N ILE A 121 -3.28 9.09 -18.81
CA ILE A 121 -3.70 7.92 -19.60
C ILE A 121 -3.29 8.03 -21.08
N ILE A 122 -3.11 9.24 -21.60
CA ILE A 122 -2.65 9.46 -22.99
C ILE A 122 -1.17 9.08 -23.07
N ARG A 123 -0.37 9.50 -22.11
CA ARG A 123 1.04 9.10 -22.03
C ARG A 123 1.22 7.61 -21.80
N LEU A 124 0.33 6.98 -21.01
CA LEU A 124 0.32 5.52 -20.85
C LEU A 124 0.09 4.84 -22.21
N GLU A 125 -0.92 5.29 -22.98
CA GLU A 125 -1.18 4.75 -24.32
C GLU A 125 0.01 4.93 -25.27
N GLN A 126 0.62 6.10 -25.27
CA GLN A 126 1.82 6.37 -26.08
C GLN A 126 2.99 5.43 -25.69
N ALA A 127 3.25 5.24 -24.39
CA ALA A 127 4.28 4.33 -23.92
C ALA A 127 3.99 2.89 -24.37
N LEU A 128 2.76 2.43 -24.28
CA LEU A 128 2.34 1.10 -24.76
C LEU A 128 2.52 0.93 -26.27
N GLN A 129 2.27 1.99 -27.07
CA GLN A 129 2.43 1.95 -28.53
C GLN A 129 3.89 1.81 -28.99
N ILE A 130 4.84 2.37 -28.26
CA ILE A 130 6.26 2.33 -28.65
C ILE A 130 6.95 1.02 -28.23
N THR A 131 6.35 0.21 -27.36
CA THR A 131 6.89 -1.09 -26.92
C THR A 131 6.66 -2.23 -27.92
N LYS A 132 6.74 -1.97 -29.24
CA LYS A 132 6.38 -2.91 -30.32
C LYS A 132 7.17 -4.22 -30.32
N TYR A 133 8.37 -4.24 -29.75
CA TYR A 133 9.28 -5.38 -29.80
C TYR A 133 9.37 -6.15 -28.48
N ASN A 134 8.86 -5.59 -27.40
CA ASN A 134 8.88 -6.17 -26.06
C ASN A 134 7.46 -6.22 -25.49
N THR A 135 7.20 -7.18 -24.60
CA THR A 135 5.93 -7.20 -23.88
C THR A 135 5.92 -6.07 -22.85
N PRO A 136 4.91 -5.17 -22.86
CA PRO A 136 4.79 -4.17 -21.82
C PRO A 136 4.50 -4.83 -20.46
N LEU A 137 5.35 -4.57 -19.47
CA LEU A 137 5.05 -4.81 -18.05
C LEU A 137 4.65 -3.47 -17.43
N VAL A 138 3.38 -3.32 -17.14
CA VAL A 138 2.85 -2.10 -16.51
C VAL A 138 2.71 -2.33 -15.02
N SER A 139 3.38 -1.51 -14.21
CA SER A 139 3.28 -1.55 -12.75
C SER A 139 2.79 -0.20 -12.24
N ILE A 140 1.54 -0.15 -11.80
CA ILE A 140 0.88 1.07 -11.32
C ILE A 140 0.20 0.76 -10.00
N GLN A 141 0.50 1.54 -8.95
CA GLN A 141 -0.17 1.40 -7.67
C GLN A 141 -1.67 1.67 -7.80
N TYR A 142 -2.49 0.88 -7.13
CA TYR A 142 -3.94 1.06 -7.13
C TYR A 142 -4.35 2.37 -6.43
N ALA A 143 -3.71 2.65 -5.29
CA ALA A 143 -3.94 3.86 -4.53
C ALA A 143 -2.64 4.36 -3.87
N ASN A 144 -2.43 5.67 -3.87
CA ASN A 144 -1.23 6.26 -3.31
C ASN A 144 -1.32 6.39 -1.78
N ASN A 145 -0.28 5.94 -1.09
CA ASN A 145 -0.19 5.93 0.37
C ASN A 145 0.01 7.31 1.01
N GLU A 146 0.47 8.30 0.25
CA GLU A 146 0.69 9.65 0.75
C GLU A 146 -0.54 10.53 0.53
N ILE A 147 -0.95 10.70 -0.70
CA ILE A 147 -2.02 11.64 -1.08
C ILE A 147 -3.41 11.00 -1.16
N GLY A 148 -3.51 9.68 -1.01
CA GLY A 148 -4.76 8.94 -0.96
C GLY A 148 -5.48 8.77 -2.30
N THR A 149 -4.94 9.23 -3.41
CA THR A 149 -5.55 9.15 -4.75
C THR A 149 -5.65 7.71 -5.21
N ILE A 150 -6.83 7.31 -5.71
CA ILE A 150 -7.14 5.99 -6.25
C ILE A 150 -7.17 6.10 -7.77
N GLN A 151 -6.41 5.25 -8.47
CA GLN A 151 -6.36 5.23 -9.93
C GLN A 151 -7.61 4.57 -10.55
N ASP A 152 -7.97 4.99 -11.77
CA ASP A 152 -9.02 4.33 -12.56
C ASP A 152 -8.48 3.01 -13.14
N MET A 153 -8.42 1.99 -12.28
CA MET A 153 -7.86 0.68 -12.65
C MET A 153 -8.62 0.02 -13.80
N LYS A 154 -9.93 0.25 -13.92
CA LYS A 154 -10.70 -0.32 -15.03
C LYS A 154 -10.17 0.16 -16.38
N ARG A 155 -9.97 1.46 -16.51
CA ARG A 155 -9.42 2.06 -17.74
C ARG A 155 -7.97 1.64 -18.00
N ILE A 156 -7.16 1.51 -16.94
CA ILE A 156 -5.78 1.04 -17.04
C ILE A 156 -5.74 -0.41 -17.51
N ILE A 157 -6.55 -1.31 -16.91
CA ILE A 157 -6.67 -2.73 -17.32
C ILE A 157 -7.01 -2.84 -18.79
N GLU A 158 -8.07 -2.16 -19.24
CA GLU A 158 -8.53 -2.17 -20.63
C GLU A 158 -7.41 -1.71 -21.58
N MET A 159 -6.70 -0.65 -21.20
CA MET A 159 -5.60 -0.09 -22.00
C MET A 159 -4.42 -1.06 -22.10
N VAL A 160 -3.95 -1.59 -20.96
CA VAL A 160 -2.79 -2.50 -20.93
C VAL A 160 -3.06 -3.76 -21.76
N HIS A 161 -4.23 -4.37 -21.60
CA HIS A 161 -4.56 -5.58 -22.34
C HIS A 161 -4.81 -5.34 -23.82
N LYS A 162 -5.33 -4.17 -24.21
CA LYS A 162 -5.46 -3.77 -25.64
C LYS A 162 -4.12 -3.85 -26.37
N TYR A 163 -3.01 -3.58 -25.66
CA TYR A 163 -1.66 -3.63 -26.22
C TYR A 163 -0.88 -4.91 -25.87
N GLY A 164 -1.56 -5.96 -25.35
CA GLY A 164 -0.94 -7.25 -25.01
C GLY A 164 0.04 -7.18 -23.83
N GLY A 165 -0.10 -6.17 -22.96
CA GLY A 165 0.72 -5.98 -21.76
C GLY A 165 0.29 -6.85 -20.59
N ILE A 166 1.19 -6.96 -19.60
CA ILE A 166 0.95 -7.58 -18.29
C ILE A 166 0.79 -6.46 -17.27
N LEU A 167 -0.28 -6.51 -16.47
CA LEU A 167 -0.55 -5.52 -15.43
C LEU A 167 -0.20 -6.05 -14.03
N HIS A 168 0.75 -5.42 -13.38
CA HIS A 168 1.00 -5.49 -11.95
C HIS A 168 0.43 -4.26 -11.24
N THR A 169 -0.16 -4.43 -10.06
CA THR A 169 -0.58 -3.32 -9.21
C THR A 169 -0.16 -3.53 -7.75
N ASP A 170 0.40 -2.50 -7.13
CA ASP A 170 0.55 -2.44 -5.67
C ASP A 170 -0.78 -2.00 -5.05
N ALA A 171 -1.48 -2.96 -4.44
CA ALA A 171 -2.79 -2.78 -3.82
C ALA A 171 -2.71 -2.60 -2.29
N THR A 172 -1.52 -2.33 -1.75
CA THR A 172 -1.27 -2.27 -0.30
C THR A 172 -2.18 -1.29 0.42
N GLN A 173 -2.56 -0.19 -0.20
CA GLN A 173 -3.40 0.83 0.42
C GLN A 173 -4.89 0.67 0.09
N ILE A 174 -5.24 0.00 -1.01
CA ILE A 174 -6.65 -0.14 -1.41
C ILE A 174 -7.32 -1.35 -0.75
N ILE A 175 -6.60 -2.44 -0.48
CA ILE A 175 -7.14 -3.65 0.17
C ILE A 175 -7.79 -3.33 1.53
N PRO A 176 -7.20 -2.52 2.43
CA PRO A 176 -7.84 -2.14 3.68
C PRO A 176 -8.98 -1.12 3.53
N ASP A 177 -9.11 -0.47 2.38
CA ASP A 177 -10.11 0.60 2.14
C ASP A 177 -11.45 0.06 1.63
N ARG A 178 -11.40 -0.92 0.75
CA ARG A 178 -12.60 -1.49 0.10
C ARG A 178 -12.34 -2.88 -0.48
N LYS A 179 -13.43 -3.61 -0.67
CA LYS A 179 -13.35 -4.87 -1.42
C LYS A 179 -12.95 -4.58 -2.86
N ILE A 180 -11.99 -5.33 -3.36
CA ILE A 180 -11.57 -5.34 -4.76
C ILE A 180 -11.63 -6.75 -5.30
N ASP A 181 -11.66 -6.85 -6.62
CA ASP A 181 -11.65 -8.12 -7.37
C ASP A 181 -10.46 -8.08 -8.35
N VAL A 182 -9.78 -9.20 -8.50
CA VAL A 182 -8.60 -9.31 -9.37
C VAL A 182 -8.94 -9.47 -10.86
N SER A 183 -10.21 -9.41 -11.24
CA SER A 183 -10.63 -9.53 -12.65
C SER A 183 -9.90 -8.51 -13.53
N GLY A 184 -9.12 -9.01 -14.49
CA GLY A 184 -8.30 -8.21 -15.38
C GLY A 184 -6.96 -7.72 -14.78
N ILE A 185 -6.64 -8.08 -13.55
CA ILE A 185 -5.32 -7.85 -12.97
C ILE A 185 -4.48 -9.12 -13.16
N ASP A 186 -3.26 -8.97 -13.62
CA ASP A 186 -2.37 -10.08 -13.88
C ASP A 186 -1.53 -10.44 -12.64
N MET A 187 -1.05 -9.42 -11.92
CA MET A 187 -0.33 -9.57 -10.65
C MET A 187 -0.71 -8.46 -9.69
N MET A 188 -0.81 -8.80 -8.40
CA MET A 188 -1.17 -7.82 -7.37
C MET A 188 -0.41 -8.08 -6.08
N SER A 189 0.22 -7.04 -5.56
CA SER A 189 0.98 -7.07 -4.30
C SER A 189 0.23 -6.36 -3.18
N PHE A 190 0.32 -6.91 -1.94
CA PHE A 190 -0.09 -6.16 -0.75
C PHE A 190 0.61 -6.64 0.53
N SER A 191 0.64 -5.80 1.55
CA SER A 191 1.28 -6.06 2.83
C SER A 191 0.26 -6.30 3.93
N GLY A 192 0.43 -7.38 4.70
CA GLY A 192 -0.47 -7.75 5.78
C GLY A 192 -0.56 -6.70 6.90
N GLN A 193 0.53 -5.97 7.18
CA GLN A 193 0.55 -4.95 8.23
C GLN A 193 -0.40 -3.76 8.00
N LYS A 194 -0.98 -3.61 6.82
CA LYS A 194 -2.00 -2.60 6.53
C LYS A 194 -3.42 -3.12 6.81
N LEU A 195 -3.55 -4.44 7.03
CA LEU A 195 -4.81 -5.14 7.33
C LEU A 195 -4.93 -5.55 8.82
N GLY A 196 -4.02 -5.11 9.68
CA GLY A 196 -3.95 -5.59 11.06
C GLY A 196 -3.26 -6.94 11.24
N ALA A 197 -2.59 -7.47 10.22
CA ALA A 197 -1.72 -8.63 10.34
C ALA A 197 -0.34 -8.25 10.91
N PRO A 198 0.48 -9.21 11.33
CA PRO A 198 1.86 -8.96 11.74
C PRO A 198 2.67 -8.28 10.62
N LYS A 199 3.70 -7.52 11.02
CA LYS A 199 4.77 -7.12 10.10
C LYS A 199 5.55 -8.37 9.68
N GLY A 200 6.10 -8.40 8.46
CA GLY A 200 6.86 -9.54 7.97
C GLY A 200 6.01 -10.60 7.26
N ILE A 201 4.80 -10.24 6.83
CA ILE A 201 3.94 -11.05 5.95
C ILE A 201 3.33 -10.18 4.85
N GLY A 202 3.31 -10.69 3.63
CA GLY A 202 2.67 -10.09 2.47
C GLY A 202 2.16 -11.13 1.51
N VAL A 203 1.56 -10.67 0.43
CA VAL A 203 0.95 -11.49 -0.60
C VAL A 203 1.33 -10.97 -1.97
N LEU A 204 1.65 -11.89 -2.87
CA LEU A 204 1.61 -11.68 -4.29
C LEU A 204 0.53 -12.59 -4.89
N TYR A 205 -0.47 -12.00 -5.51
CA TYR A 205 -1.39 -12.66 -6.44
C TYR A 205 -0.72 -12.74 -7.81
N VAL A 206 -0.77 -13.90 -8.43
CA VAL A 206 -0.28 -14.13 -9.80
C VAL A 206 -1.33 -14.92 -10.55
N ARG A 207 -1.90 -14.32 -11.59
CA ARG A 207 -2.91 -14.96 -12.46
C ARG A 207 -2.35 -16.26 -13.05
N GLU A 208 -3.16 -17.28 -13.09
CA GLU A 208 -2.82 -18.56 -13.71
C GLU A 208 -2.33 -18.35 -15.16
N GLY A 209 -1.23 -19.00 -15.51
CA GLY A 209 -0.54 -18.85 -16.82
C GLY A 209 0.62 -17.84 -16.84
N ILE A 210 0.82 -17.07 -15.78
CA ILE A 210 2.03 -16.23 -15.64
C ILE A 210 3.10 -17.02 -14.89
N GLU A 211 4.25 -17.16 -15.53
CA GLU A 211 5.42 -17.84 -14.98
C GLU A 211 6.39 -16.84 -14.36
N LEU A 212 6.79 -17.08 -13.12
CA LEU A 212 7.77 -16.29 -12.41
C LEU A 212 8.96 -17.15 -11.98
N SER A 213 10.17 -16.65 -12.24
CA SER A 213 11.38 -17.15 -11.60
C SER A 213 11.40 -16.68 -10.13
N PRO A 214 11.78 -17.55 -9.18
CA PRO A 214 11.94 -17.13 -7.80
C PRO A 214 13.10 -16.13 -7.67
N ILE A 215 12.92 -15.13 -6.80
CA ILE A 215 14.03 -14.26 -6.33
C ILE A 215 14.66 -14.84 -5.05
N ILE A 216 13.91 -15.68 -4.31
CA ILE A 216 14.38 -16.48 -3.19
C ILE A 216 14.17 -17.95 -3.57
N TYR A 217 15.26 -18.67 -3.80
CA TYR A 217 15.22 -20.05 -4.29
C TYR A 217 14.83 -21.04 -3.21
N GLY A 218 14.00 -22.04 -3.57
CA GLY A 218 13.53 -23.12 -2.71
C GLY A 218 12.38 -23.89 -3.34
N SER A 219 11.79 -24.83 -2.61
CA SER A 219 10.69 -25.68 -3.08
C SER A 219 9.31 -25.17 -2.65
N GLN A 220 9.24 -24.23 -1.73
CA GLN A 220 7.99 -23.72 -1.18
C GLN A 220 7.25 -22.84 -2.21
N GLU A 221 5.99 -22.53 -1.94
CA GLU A 221 5.14 -21.74 -2.84
C GLU A 221 5.19 -22.22 -4.30
N LYS A 222 5.27 -23.55 -4.51
CA LYS A 222 5.44 -24.20 -5.82
C LYS A 222 6.70 -23.74 -6.55
N SER A 223 7.82 -23.64 -5.82
CA SER A 223 9.13 -23.17 -6.29
C SER A 223 9.14 -21.70 -6.76
N ARG A 224 8.12 -20.91 -6.41
CA ARG A 224 8.05 -19.46 -6.72
C ARG A 224 8.66 -18.59 -5.62
N ARG A 225 8.72 -19.11 -4.38
CA ARG A 225 9.31 -18.41 -3.23
C ARG A 225 9.81 -19.44 -2.19
N GLY A 226 11.11 -19.57 -2.03
CA GLY A 226 11.75 -20.52 -1.14
C GLY A 226 11.76 -20.08 0.33
N GLY A 227 12.08 -21.03 1.21
CA GLY A 227 12.11 -20.86 2.67
C GLY A 227 10.87 -21.43 3.35
N THR A 228 11.06 -22.07 4.50
CA THR A 228 9.95 -22.62 5.29
C THR A 228 8.88 -21.57 5.51
N GLU A 229 7.63 -21.92 5.27
CA GLU A 229 6.49 -21.00 5.40
C GLU A 229 6.39 -20.47 6.84
N ASN A 230 6.21 -19.18 6.98
CA ASN A 230 6.02 -18.51 8.27
C ASN A 230 4.59 -18.75 8.77
N VAL A 231 4.33 -19.98 9.25
CA VAL A 231 3.00 -20.43 9.68
C VAL A 231 2.34 -19.46 10.65
N PRO A 232 3.03 -18.94 11.70
CA PRO A 232 2.42 -18.00 12.64
C PRO A 232 1.91 -16.73 11.96
N TYR A 233 2.71 -16.12 11.07
CA TYR A 233 2.31 -14.85 10.44
C TYR A 233 1.31 -15.07 9.30
N ILE A 234 1.36 -16.22 8.62
CA ILE A 234 0.36 -16.62 7.65
C ILE A 234 -1.00 -16.83 8.34
N ALA A 235 -1.03 -17.50 9.51
CA ALA A 235 -2.24 -17.63 10.32
C ALA A 235 -2.78 -16.27 10.75
N GLY A 236 -1.91 -15.38 11.23
CA GLY A 236 -2.26 -14.00 11.59
C GLY A 236 -2.84 -13.21 10.43
N LEU A 237 -2.28 -13.37 9.22
CA LEU A 237 -2.84 -12.74 8.01
C LEU A 237 -4.22 -13.32 7.67
N GLY A 238 -4.40 -14.64 7.77
CA GLY A 238 -5.70 -15.29 7.55
C GLY A 238 -6.78 -14.74 8.48
N GLU A 239 -6.46 -14.55 9.78
CA GLU A 239 -7.39 -13.94 10.74
C GLU A 239 -7.63 -12.45 10.45
N ALA A 240 -6.60 -11.68 10.10
CA ALA A 240 -6.76 -10.29 9.74
C ALA A 240 -7.73 -10.11 8.56
N VAL A 241 -7.62 -10.98 7.55
CA VAL A 241 -8.50 -10.98 6.37
C VAL A 241 -9.95 -11.34 6.75
N ARG A 242 -10.17 -12.35 7.61
CA ARG A 242 -11.53 -12.74 8.06
C ARG A 242 -12.23 -11.65 8.86
N HIS A 243 -11.47 -10.83 9.58
CA HIS A 243 -11.96 -9.76 10.44
C HIS A 243 -11.74 -8.35 9.83
N ILE A 244 -11.56 -8.26 8.51
CA ILE A 244 -11.40 -6.98 7.85
C ILE A 244 -12.68 -6.15 7.96
N GLU A 245 -12.52 -4.90 8.37
CA GLU A 245 -13.59 -3.90 8.41
C GLU A 245 -13.17 -2.72 7.55
N TYR A 246 -14.04 -2.35 6.61
CA TYR A 246 -13.74 -1.27 5.69
C TYR A 246 -14.16 0.07 6.29
N PRO A 247 -13.30 1.11 6.21
CA PRO A 247 -13.65 2.44 6.71
C PRO A 247 -14.84 3.00 5.93
N ILE A 248 -15.71 3.72 6.63
CA ILE A 248 -16.85 4.42 6.02
C ILE A 248 -16.41 5.77 5.45
N GLY A 249 -15.42 6.41 6.09
CA GLY A 249 -14.87 7.71 5.70
C GLY A 249 -15.48 8.91 6.43
N GLU A 250 -16.55 8.72 7.18
CA GLU A 250 -17.28 9.81 7.85
C GLU A 250 -16.42 10.62 8.84
N VAL A 251 -15.58 9.95 9.63
CA VAL A 251 -14.71 10.61 10.61
C VAL A 251 -13.62 11.42 9.90
N ARG A 252 -13.04 10.86 8.83
CA ARG A 252 -12.08 11.56 7.99
C ARG A 252 -12.69 12.78 7.30
N ASP A 253 -13.88 12.64 6.72
CA ASP A 253 -14.54 13.75 6.02
C ASP A 253 -14.92 14.86 7.01
N TYR A 254 -15.43 14.49 8.19
CA TYR A 254 -15.68 15.43 9.30
C TYR A 254 -14.39 16.16 9.70
N PHE A 255 -13.31 15.42 9.93
CA PHE A 255 -12.00 16.01 10.28
C PHE A 255 -11.55 17.03 9.23
N VAL A 256 -11.57 16.64 7.94
CA VAL A 256 -11.17 17.55 6.84
C VAL A 256 -12.04 18.79 6.83
N GLN A 257 -13.35 18.66 6.99
CA GLN A 257 -14.27 19.82 7.05
C GLN A 257 -13.91 20.76 8.19
N GLN A 258 -13.65 20.23 9.40
CA GLN A 258 -13.30 21.03 10.56
C GLN A 258 -11.95 21.74 10.39
N VAL A 259 -10.93 21.05 9.86
CA VAL A 259 -9.60 21.61 9.59
C VAL A 259 -9.71 22.78 8.59
N LEU A 260 -10.39 22.57 7.46
CA LEU A 260 -10.54 23.58 6.43
C LEU A 260 -11.37 24.80 6.87
N ALA A 261 -12.30 24.60 7.79
CA ALA A 261 -13.15 25.69 8.34
C ALA A 261 -12.44 26.53 9.41
N GLN A 262 -11.55 25.91 10.21
CA GLN A 262 -10.97 26.58 11.39
C GLN A 262 -9.52 27.04 11.20
N ILE A 263 -8.79 26.47 10.22
CA ILE A 263 -7.38 26.79 10.00
C ILE A 263 -7.25 27.49 8.65
N PRO A 264 -6.89 28.78 8.60
CA PRO A 264 -6.67 29.48 7.33
C PRO A 264 -5.45 28.91 6.57
N ASP A 265 -5.34 29.21 5.29
CA ASP A 265 -4.21 28.82 4.43
C ASP A 265 -3.85 27.32 4.50
N CYS A 266 -4.89 26.48 4.49
CA CYS A 266 -4.71 25.02 4.37
C CYS A 266 -5.62 24.45 3.27
N TYR A 267 -5.22 23.33 2.70
CA TYR A 267 -6.01 22.64 1.68
C TYR A 267 -5.70 21.13 1.65
N LEU A 268 -6.67 20.35 1.18
CA LEU A 268 -6.54 18.91 1.00
C LEU A 268 -5.71 18.60 -0.25
N VAL A 269 -4.71 17.72 -0.14
CA VAL A 269 -3.80 17.32 -1.21
C VAL A 269 -4.26 16.00 -1.83
N GLY A 270 -4.20 15.88 -3.17
CA GLY A 270 -4.64 14.70 -3.93
C GLY A 270 -6.12 14.75 -4.33
N ALA A 271 -6.65 13.62 -4.81
CA ALA A 271 -8.03 13.49 -5.26
C ALA A 271 -9.05 13.68 -4.13
N THR A 272 -10.32 13.85 -4.49
CA THR A 272 -11.44 14.03 -3.57
C THR A 272 -12.55 13.02 -3.85
N GLY A 273 -13.54 12.92 -2.95
CA GLY A 273 -14.71 12.09 -3.13
C GLY A 273 -14.37 10.59 -3.24
N LYS A 274 -15.01 9.92 -4.20
CA LYS A 274 -14.87 8.46 -4.42
C LYS A 274 -13.48 8.01 -4.87
N ASP A 275 -12.71 8.92 -5.44
CA ASP A 275 -11.38 8.66 -5.99
C ASP A 275 -10.26 8.89 -4.95
N ARG A 276 -10.65 9.00 -3.68
CA ARG A 276 -9.75 9.07 -2.52
C ARG A 276 -9.99 7.91 -1.56
N LEU A 277 -8.92 7.39 -0.97
CA LEU A 277 -8.99 6.44 0.15
C LEU A 277 -9.82 7.04 1.29
N LYS A 278 -10.74 6.25 1.83
CA LYS A 278 -11.69 6.69 2.87
C LYS A 278 -11.03 7.05 4.19
N ASN A 279 -9.85 6.49 4.45
CA ASN A 279 -9.09 6.74 5.67
C ASN A 279 -8.03 7.83 5.56
N ASN A 280 -7.75 8.36 4.36
CA ASN A 280 -6.63 9.28 4.13
C ASN A 280 -7.07 10.75 4.11
N ALA A 281 -6.39 11.58 4.90
CA ALA A 281 -6.45 13.04 4.83
C ALA A 281 -5.02 13.61 4.80
N SER A 282 -4.52 13.95 3.61
CA SER A 282 -3.26 14.67 3.47
C SER A 282 -3.56 16.15 3.32
N VAL A 283 -3.13 16.95 4.29
CA VAL A 283 -3.43 18.39 4.35
C VAL A 283 -2.15 19.19 4.29
N CYS A 284 -2.11 20.16 3.38
CA CYS A 284 -1.07 21.18 3.34
C CYS A 284 -1.45 22.33 4.27
N PHE A 285 -0.56 22.71 5.17
CA PHE A 285 -0.66 23.87 6.05
C PHE A 285 0.38 24.91 5.62
N LYS A 286 0.04 25.78 4.69
CA LYS A 286 0.98 26.71 4.05
C LYS A 286 1.86 27.44 5.05
N GLY A 287 3.16 27.47 4.76
CA GLY A 287 4.17 28.14 5.59
C GLY A 287 4.51 27.44 6.92
N ILE A 288 3.96 26.24 7.17
CA ILE A 288 4.21 25.49 8.40
C ILE A 288 5.06 24.25 8.08
N SER A 289 6.14 24.06 8.81
CA SER A 289 6.96 22.83 8.69
C SER A 289 6.17 21.61 9.15
N SER A 290 5.97 20.64 8.24
CA SER A 290 5.31 19.38 8.56
C SER A 290 6.04 18.55 9.62
N GLU A 291 7.37 18.58 9.62
CA GLU A 291 8.19 17.86 10.61
C GLU A 291 7.96 18.42 12.02
N MET A 292 8.02 19.77 12.15
CA MET A 292 7.76 20.42 13.43
C MET A 292 6.33 20.15 13.92
N MET A 293 5.34 20.16 13.01
CA MET A 293 3.95 19.84 13.35
C MET A 293 3.81 18.41 13.86
N VAL A 294 4.45 17.42 13.23
CA VAL A 294 4.46 16.03 13.70
C VAL A 294 5.03 15.93 15.11
N VAL A 295 6.18 16.58 15.38
CA VAL A 295 6.80 16.59 16.72
C VAL A 295 5.89 17.24 17.77
N MET A 296 5.24 18.36 17.43
CA MET A 296 4.34 19.05 18.37
C MET A 296 3.06 18.25 18.64
N LEU A 297 2.53 17.55 17.66
CA LEU A 297 1.38 16.65 17.82
C LEU A 297 1.75 15.41 18.65
N ASP A 298 2.93 14.84 18.44
CA ASP A 298 3.42 13.69 19.21
C ASP A 298 3.54 14.02 20.71
N GLN A 299 4.02 15.24 21.06
CA GLN A 299 4.03 15.73 22.44
C GLN A 299 2.64 15.82 23.09
N LYS A 300 1.57 15.82 22.27
CA LYS A 300 0.18 15.77 22.69
C LYS A 300 -0.42 14.34 22.64
N GLY A 301 0.39 13.35 22.35
CA GLY A 301 -0.03 11.97 22.19
C GLY A 301 -0.83 11.71 20.91
N ILE A 302 -0.61 12.50 19.85
CA ILE A 302 -1.24 12.38 18.53
C ILE A 302 -0.18 11.96 17.52
N CYS A 303 -0.29 10.74 16.98
CA CYS A 303 0.64 10.17 16.03
C CYS A 303 0.16 10.40 14.60
N VAL A 304 0.94 11.12 13.81
CA VAL A 304 0.68 11.44 12.38
C VAL A 304 1.98 11.29 11.58
N SER A 305 1.91 11.45 10.26
CA SER A 305 3.10 11.37 9.40
C SER A 305 3.27 12.64 8.57
N SER A 306 4.51 13.11 8.42
CA SER A 306 4.86 14.03 7.34
C SER A 306 5.03 13.24 6.05
N GLY A 307 4.65 13.79 4.89
CA GLY A 307 4.79 13.12 3.59
C GLY A 307 6.23 12.69 3.22
N SER A 308 7.20 13.03 4.04
CA SER A 308 8.63 12.68 3.94
C SER A 308 9.04 11.62 4.96
N ALA A 309 8.23 10.57 5.16
CA ALA A 309 8.51 9.55 6.16
C ALA A 309 9.87 8.85 5.95
N CYS A 310 10.70 8.86 7.00
CA CYS A 310 11.77 7.90 7.30
C CYS A 310 13.20 8.14 6.82
N ASN A 311 13.63 9.34 6.45
CA ASN A 311 15.06 9.63 6.53
C ASN A 311 15.26 10.93 7.28
N ALA A 312 16.00 10.88 8.39
CA ALA A 312 16.47 12.01 9.16
C ALA A 312 17.50 12.83 8.34
N GLY A 313 17.06 13.41 7.23
CA GLY A 313 17.89 14.08 6.24
C GLY A 313 17.11 14.56 5.01
N MET A 314 16.12 15.41 5.21
CA MET A 314 15.76 16.51 4.30
C MET A 314 15.36 16.24 2.83
N GLU A 315 14.88 15.09 2.37
CA GLU A 315 14.30 15.03 1.04
C GLU A 315 12.77 15.15 1.09
N VAL A 316 12.25 16.16 0.41
CA VAL A 316 10.81 16.31 0.11
C VAL A 316 10.34 15.05 -0.62
N SER A 317 9.17 14.54 -0.24
CA SER A 317 8.55 13.37 -0.88
C SER A 317 8.58 13.48 -2.41
N HIS A 318 9.00 12.39 -3.08
CA HIS A 318 8.97 12.31 -4.53
C HIS A 318 7.53 12.40 -5.08
N VAL A 319 6.53 11.92 -4.33
CA VAL A 319 5.12 12.02 -4.67
C VAL A 319 4.68 13.48 -4.71
N LEU A 320 5.00 14.27 -3.67
CA LEU A 320 4.65 15.68 -3.59
C LEU A 320 5.41 16.52 -4.64
N LYS A 321 6.64 16.14 -4.97
CA LYS A 321 7.39 16.72 -6.10
C LYS A 321 6.70 16.41 -7.44
N ALA A 322 6.27 15.16 -7.64
CA ALA A 322 5.64 14.71 -8.87
C ALA A 322 4.31 15.42 -9.18
N ILE A 323 3.53 15.75 -8.14
CA ILE A 323 2.29 16.54 -8.28
C ILE A 323 2.53 18.06 -8.25
N SER A 324 3.78 18.49 -8.36
CA SER A 324 4.21 19.90 -8.53
C SER A 324 3.84 20.83 -7.38
N MET A 325 3.95 20.37 -6.13
CA MET A 325 3.60 21.20 -4.95
C MET A 325 4.63 22.30 -4.62
N GLY A 326 5.82 22.29 -5.21
CA GLY A 326 6.84 23.29 -4.92
C GLY A 326 7.20 23.35 -3.41
N ASP A 327 7.26 24.56 -2.87
CA ASP A 327 7.60 24.76 -1.44
C ASP A 327 6.50 24.26 -0.49
N ASP A 328 5.25 24.20 -0.91
CA ASP A 328 4.12 23.68 -0.13
C ASP A 328 4.32 22.19 0.24
N ALA A 329 5.16 21.46 -0.49
CA ALA A 329 5.48 20.06 -0.20
C ALA A 329 6.11 19.84 1.19
N LYS A 330 6.76 20.85 1.77
CA LYS A 330 7.33 20.81 3.13
C LYS A 330 6.29 21.03 4.23
N SER A 331 5.06 21.35 3.85
CA SER A 331 3.97 21.73 4.74
C SER A 331 2.82 20.70 4.74
N VAL A 332 3.04 19.51 4.18
CA VAL A 332 2.02 18.47 4.09
C VAL A 332 2.11 17.50 5.26
N VAL A 333 1.01 17.34 5.99
CA VAL A 333 0.86 16.33 7.04
C VAL A 333 -0.21 15.33 6.61
N ARG A 334 0.11 14.05 6.73
CA ARG A 334 -0.81 12.95 6.44
C ARG A 334 -1.44 12.42 7.73
N PHE A 335 -2.75 12.37 7.74
CA PHE A 335 -3.57 11.74 8.78
C PHE A 335 -4.25 10.52 8.15
N THR A 336 -4.06 9.34 8.75
CA THR A 336 -4.72 8.12 8.26
C THR A 336 -5.46 7.43 9.39
N PHE A 337 -6.79 7.47 9.26
CA PHE A 337 -7.75 7.03 10.26
C PHE A 337 -7.85 5.50 10.32
N GLY A 338 -8.11 4.98 11.51
CA GLY A 338 -8.51 3.59 11.79
C GLY A 338 -9.90 3.61 12.46
N ASP A 339 -9.98 3.04 13.66
CA ASP A 339 -11.19 3.00 14.49
C ASP A 339 -11.39 4.30 15.29
N ASN A 340 -10.95 5.43 14.73
CA ASN A 340 -11.02 6.72 15.40
C ASN A 340 -12.46 7.26 15.45
N THR A 341 -12.76 8.01 16.51
CA THR A 341 -14.05 8.65 16.72
C THR A 341 -14.05 10.11 16.30
N LYS A 342 -15.26 10.71 16.12
CA LYS A 342 -15.39 12.15 15.89
C LYS A 342 -14.86 12.98 17.06
N ALA A 343 -15.02 12.51 18.30
CA ALA A 343 -14.47 13.19 19.48
C ALA A 343 -12.94 13.23 19.48
N GLU A 344 -12.27 12.16 19.03
CA GLU A 344 -10.81 12.18 18.83
C GLU A 344 -10.40 13.13 17.69
N ALA A 345 -11.19 13.19 16.62
CA ALA A 345 -10.95 14.15 15.52
C ALA A 345 -11.07 15.60 16.02
N ASP A 346 -12.04 15.92 16.89
CA ASP A 346 -12.18 17.25 17.51
C ASP A 346 -10.94 17.63 18.33
N VAL A 347 -10.44 16.72 19.17
CA VAL A 347 -9.20 16.93 19.94
C VAL A 347 -8.02 17.24 19.00
N VAL A 348 -7.90 16.51 17.89
CA VAL A 348 -6.82 16.74 16.93
C VAL A 348 -6.96 18.11 16.25
N VAL A 349 -8.17 18.50 15.86
CA VAL A 349 -8.45 19.81 15.25
C VAL A 349 -8.10 20.96 16.21
N GLU A 350 -8.50 20.86 17.49
CA GLU A 350 -8.18 21.86 18.51
C GLU A 350 -6.66 22.04 18.69
N GLU A 351 -5.90 20.93 18.74
CA GLU A 351 -4.44 21.02 18.86
C GLU A 351 -3.80 21.56 17.57
N LEU A 352 -4.30 21.20 16.39
CA LEU A 352 -3.85 21.77 15.12
C LEU A 352 -4.06 23.28 15.05
N VAL A 353 -5.22 23.80 15.49
CA VAL A 353 -5.50 25.25 15.54
C VAL A 353 -4.48 25.97 16.42
N LYS A 354 -4.20 25.44 17.63
CA LYS A 354 -3.23 26.01 18.57
C LYS A 354 -1.81 25.99 17.98
N ILE A 355 -1.39 24.87 17.40
CA ILE A 355 -0.07 24.70 16.81
C ILE A 355 0.11 25.62 15.60
N CYS A 356 -0.85 25.68 14.68
CA CYS A 356 -0.79 26.54 13.50
C CYS A 356 -0.69 28.02 13.89
N LYS A 357 -1.50 28.46 14.86
CA LYS A 357 -1.42 29.83 15.38
C LYS A 357 -0.04 30.15 15.93
N LYS A 358 0.48 29.32 16.84
CA LYS A 358 1.80 29.49 17.46
C LYS A 358 2.94 29.51 16.44
N MET A 359 2.90 28.64 15.42
CA MET A 359 3.96 28.58 14.42
C MET A 359 3.96 29.78 13.49
N ARG A 360 2.79 30.32 13.14
CA ARG A 360 2.67 31.53 12.29
C ARG A 360 3.01 32.82 13.01
N GLU A 361 2.78 32.89 14.34
CA GLU A 361 3.19 34.03 15.15
C GLU A 361 4.73 34.13 15.33
N ASN A 362 5.44 33.01 15.13
CA ASN A 362 6.91 32.93 15.29
C ASN A 362 7.67 32.86 13.95
N SER A 363 6.96 32.94 12.82
CA SER A 363 7.55 32.99 11.46
C SER A 363 7.58 34.39 10.93
#